data_62cc11f9a69ebee92d7b8ef00081bd7e
#
_entry.id   62cc11f9a69ebee92d7b8ef00081bd7e
#
_cell.length_a   1.000
_cell.length_b   1.000
_cell.length_c   1.000
_cell.angle_alpha   90.00
_cell.angle_beta   90.00
_cell.angle_gamma   90.00
#
_symmetry.space_group_name_H-M   'P 1'
#
loop_
_entity.id
_entity.type
_entity.pdbx_description
1 polymer ?
#
loop_
_entity_poly.entity_id
_entity_poly.type
_entity_poly.pdbx_seq_one_letter_code
_entity_poly.pdbx_strand_id
1 'polypeptide(L)'
;MFSRNAASSRAIPVEKMIEQVEKNPVIPIHWGKAQKGMQAYEVLDWETAKLCECTWLLARRDVIKNVRLMLGCGLHKQIANRLLEPWMWITVIVTGNEGAWNNFFALRCHHEAEPHIQKIAGMAREVRSQSIPQKLSA
;
A
#
# COMPACT_ATOMS: atom_id res chain seq x y z
N MET A 1 -16.46 8.95 12.90
CA MET A 1 -15.95 7.58 12.96
C MET A 1 -15.91 7.01 11.55
N PHE A 2 -14.87 6.26 11.16
CA PHE A 2 -14.79 5.60 9.86
C PHE A 2 -15.25 4.16 9.93
N SER A 3 -15.92 3.71 8.87
CA SER A 3 -16.11 2.31 8.53
C SER A 3 -15.19 1.95 7.37
N ARG A 4 -14.61 0.75 7.37
CA ARG A 4 -13.67 0.28 6.36
C ARG A 4 -13.99 -1.13 5.92
N ASN A 5 -14.09 -1.32 4.61
CA ASN A 5 -14.12 -2.62 3.95
C ASN A 5 -12.91 -2.75 3.01
N ALA A 6 -12.21 -3.86 3.10
CA ALA A 6 -11.03 -4.11 2.29
C ALA A 6 -11.13 -5.46 1.59
N ALA A 7 -10.60 -5.56 0.38
CA ALA A 7 -10.41 -6.83 -0.29
C ALA A 7 -9.48 -7.71 0.55
N SER A 8 -9.86 -8.98 0.72
CA SER A 8 -9.07 -9.93 1.48
C SER A 8 -8.16 -10.75 0.56
N SER A 9 -6.86 -10.78 0.86
CA SER A 9 -5.90 -11.66 0.19
C SER A 9 -6.28 -13.15 0.27
N ARG A 10 -7.11 -13.52 1.27
CA ARG A 10 -7.60 -14.90 1.43
C ARG A 10 -8.63 -15.29 0.37
N ALA A 11 -9.40 -14.33 -0.14
CA ALA A 11 -10.45 -14.58 -1.13
C ALA A 11 -9.93 -14.62 -2.56
N ILE A 12 -8.82 -13.94 -2.83
CA ILE A 12 -8.26 -13.81 -4.18
C ILE A 12 -7.48 -15.08 -4.55
N PRO A 13 -7.65 -15.64 -5.76
CA PRO A 13 -6.81 -16.71 -6.26
C PRO A 13 -5.34 -16.28 -6.29
N VAL A 14 -4.44 -17.17 -5.86
CA VAL A 14 -3.02 -16.84 -5.71
C VAL A 14 -2.36 -16.44 -7.04
N GLU A 15 -2.74 -17.06 -8.14
CA GLU A 15 -2.20 -16.73 -9.46
C GLU A 15 -2.52 -15.29 -9.89
N LYS A 16 -3.73 -14.79 -9.56
CA LYS A 16 -4.09 -13.38 -9.81
C LYS A 16 -3.25 -12.42 -8.97
N MET A 17 -2.91 -12.83 -7.74
CA MET A 17 -2.03 -12.03 -6.87
C MET A 17 -0.60 -12.02 -7.39
N ILE A 18 -0.08 -13.17 -7.81
CA ILE A 18 1.24 -13.27 -8.44
C ILE A 18 1.28 -12.41 -9.70
N GLU A 19 0.29 -12.50 -10.57
CA GLU A 19 0.20 -11.70 -11.79
C GLU A 19 0.19 -10.19 -11.49
N GLN A 20 -0.58 -9.78 -10.48
CA GLN A 20 -0.63 -8.37 -10.05
C GLN A 20 0.75 -7.90 -9.56
N VAL A 21 1.42 -8.70 -8.72
CA VAL A 21 2.73 -8.39 -8.17
C VAL A 21 3.81 -8.41 -9.27
N GLU A 22 3.69 -9.25 -10.27
CA GLU A 22 4.61 -9.28 -11.42
C GLU A 22 4.46 -8.05 -12.30
N LYS A 23 3.21 -7.69 -12.66
CA LYS A 23 2.93 -6.61 -13.63
C LYS A 23 2.93 -5.22 -13.02
N ASN A 24 2.44 -5.08 -11.80
CA ASN A 24 2.25 -3.80 -11.13
C ASN A 24 2.57 -3.88 -9.63
N PRO A 25 3.84 -4.10 -9.25
CA PRO A 25 4.23 -4.16 -7.83
C PRO A 25 4.15 -2.80 -7.16
N VAL A 26 3.87 -2.80 -5.86
CA VAL A 26 4.09 -1.62 -5.04
C VAL A 26 5.59 -1.38 -4.91
N ILE A 27 6.01 -0.17 -5.23
CA ILE A 27 7.39 0.32 -5.03
C ILE A 27 7.30 1.48 -4.03
N PRO A 28 8.10 1.47 -2.94
CA PRO A 28 8.16 2.61 -2.04
C PRO A 28 8.49 3.91 -2.78
N ILE A 29 7.78 4.98 -2.48
CA ILE A 29 7.99 6.30 -3.09
C ILE A 29 8.99 7.16 -2.30
N HIS A 30 9.39 6.69 -1.11
CA HIS A 30 10.29 7.39 -0.22
C HIS A 30 11.34 6.42 0.34
N TRP A 31 12.59 6.71 0.07
CA TRP A 31 13.75 5.93 0.53
C TRP A 31 14.50 6.74 1.58
N GLY A 32 14.01 6.70 2.81
CA GLY A 32 14.61 7.42 3.92
C GLY A 32 15.91 6.78 4.39
N LYS A 33 16.88 7.61 4.80
CA LYS A 33 18.10 7.13 5.46
C LYS A 33 17.81 6.53 6.82
N ALA A 34 18.63 5.57 7.24
CA ALA A 34 18.62 5.08 8.61
C ALA A 34 19.00 6.22 9.56
N GLN A 35 18.09 6.57 10.46
CA GLN A 35 18.28 7.61 11.47
C GLN A 35 17.52 7.24 12.74
N LYS A 36 17.88 7.91 13.85
CA LYS A 36 17.21 7.69 15.14
C LYS A 36 15.78 8.22 15.09
N GLY A 37 14.83 7.45 15.55
CA GLY A 37 13.40 7.79 15.58
C GLY A 37 12.58 7.01 14.57
N MET A 38 11.28 7.27 14.52
CA MET A 38 10.32 6.58 13.65
C MET A 38 10.14 7.26 12.27
N GLN A 39 10.58 8.49 12.13
CA GLN A 39 10.48 9.28 10.91
C GLN A 39 11.86 9.42 10.27
N ALA A 40 11.90 9.27 8.96
CA ALA A 40 13.09 9.45 8.15
C ALA A 40 12.97 10.74 7.32
N TYR A 41 13.43 11.86 7.88
CA TYR A 41 13.42 13.16 7.20
C TYR A 41 14.49 13.26 6.10
N GLU A 42 15.66 12.61 6.33
CA GLU A 42 16.69 12.54 5.33
C GLU A 42 16.43 11.41 4.36
N VAL A 43 16.62 11.67 3.08
CA VAL A 43 16.48 10.68 2.02
C VAL A 43 17.84 10.18 1.56
N LEU A 44 17.88 8.98 1.03
CA LEU A 44 19.05 8.45 0.32
C LEU A 44 19.31 9.29 -0.93
N ASP A 45 20.60 9.38 -1.33
CA ASP A 45 20.96 9.89 -2.65
C ASP A 45 20.33 9.03 -3.76
N TRP A 46 20.29 9.58 -4.96
CA TRP A 46 19.63 8.93 -6.10
C TRP A 46 20.20 7.54 -6.42
N GLU A 47 21.54 7.40 -6.38
CA GLU A 47 22.20 6.13 -6.72
C GLU A 47 21.87 5.03 -5.71
N THR A 48 21.97 5.36 -4.43
CA THR A 48 21.65 4.45 -3.33
C THR A 48 20.15 4.10 -3.32
N ALA A 49 19.27 5.07 -3.53
CA ALA A 49 17.83 4.83 -3.64
C ALA A 49 17.50 3.90 -4.81
N LYS A 50 18.16 4.09 -5.95
CA LYS A 50 17.99 3.22 -7.13
C LYS A 50 18.47 1.79 -6.88
N LEU A 51 19.58 1.63 -6.18
CA LEU A 51 20.06 0.31 -5.75
C LEU A 51 19.05 -0.37 -4.83
N CYS A 52 18.47 0.36 -3.87
CA CYS A 52 17.43 -0.15 -2.98
C CYS A 52 16.17 -0.58 -3.76
N GLU A 53 15.73 0.21 -4.72
CA GLU A 53 14.60 -0.13 -5.60
C GLU A 53 14.87 -1.40 -6.40
N CYS A 54 16.05 -1.52 -7.02
CA CYS A 54 16.45 -2.73 -7.74
C CYS A 54 16.45 -3.96 -6.81
N THR A 55 16.99 -3.82 -5.61
CA THR A 55 17.03 -4.89 -4.61
C THR A 55 15.61 -5.29 -4.16
N TRP A 56 14.71 -4.31 -3.95
CA TRP A 56 13.30 -4.54 -3.66
C TRP A 56 12.60 -5.39 -4.72
N LEU A 57 12.86 -5.08 -6.00
CA LEU A 57 12.30 -5.82 -7.12
C LEU A 57 12.94 -7.21 -7.32
N LEU A 58 14.22 -7.38 -6.98
CA LEU A 58 14.87 -8.70 -6.95
C LEU A 58 14.26 -9.58 -5.85
N ALA A 59 14.10 -9.06 -4.64
CA ALA A 59 13.46 -9.79 -3.54
C ALA A 59 12.05 -10.24 -3.91
N ARG A 60 11.25 -9.38 -4.58
CA ARG A 60 9.94 -9.75 -5.13
C ARG A 60 10.02 -10.99 -6.03
N ARG A 61 10.96 -11.01 -6.98
CA ARG A 61 11.13 -12.12 -7.90
C ARG A 61 11.41 -13.43 -7.19
N ASP A 62 12.27 -13.40 -6.18
CA ASP A 62 12.63 -14.58 -5.41
C ASP A 62 11.48 -15.05 -4.51
N VAL A 63 10.72 -14.12 -3.93
CA VAL A 63 9.49 -14.44 -3.19
C VAL A 63 8.45 -15.12 -4.07
N ILE A 64 8.23 -14.65 -5.30
CA ILE A 64 7.29 -15.29 -6.23
C ILE A 64 7.69 -16.74 -6.52
N LYS A 65 8.98 -17.00 -6.74
CA LYS A 65 9.48 -18.39 -6.91
C LYS A 65 9.18 -19.26 -5.69
N ASN A 66 9.44 -18.73 -4.49
CA ASN A 66 9.21 -19.44 -3.24
C ASN A 66 7.72 -19.69 -2.99
N VAL A 67 6.84 -18.73 -3.32
CA VAL A 67 5.38 -18.90 -3.25
C VAL A 67 4.93 -20.04 -4.17
N ARG A 68 5.39 -20.07 -5.42
CA ARG A 68 5.07 -21.14 -6.38
C ARG A 68 5.55 -22.51 -5.87
N LEU A 69 6.77 -22.57 -5.31
CA LEU A 69 7.31 -23.80 -4.73
C LEU A 69 6.45 -24.30 -3.56
N MET A 70 6.10 -23.43 -2.62
CA MET A 70 5.27 -23.81 -1.47
C MET A 70 3.87 -24.27 -1.87
N LEU A 71 3.27 -23.66 -2.88
CA LEU A 71 1.99 -24.11 -3.44
C LEU A 71 2.13 -25.50 -4.09
N GLY A 72 3.23 -25.75 -4.78
CA GLY A 72 3.55 -27.08 -5.32
C GLY A 72 3.71 -28.14 -4.24
N CYS A 73 4.14 -27.76 -3.03
CA CYS A 73 4.18 -28.64 -1.86
C CYS A 73 2.81 -28.82 -1.16
N GLY A 74 1.74 -28.19 -1.69
CA GLY A 74 0.40 -28.29 -1.11
C GLY A 74 0.12 -27.27 0.01
N LEU A 75 0.96 -26.25 0.20
CA LEU A 75 0.72 -25.23 1.21
C LEU A 75 -0.56 -24.43 0.89
N HIS A 76 -1.39 -24.20 1.91
CA HIS A 76 -2.62 -23.46 1.72
C HIS A 76 -2.35 -22.00 1.35
N LYS A 77 -3.10 -21.48 0.37
CA LYS A 77 -2.95 -20.13 -0.19
C LYS A 77 -2.95 -18.99 0.84
N GLN A 78 -3.63 -19.15 1.97
CA GLN A 78 -3.68 -18.12 3.02
C GLN A 78 -2.30 -17.79 3.61
N ILE A 79 -1.38 -18.76 3.63
CA ILE A 79 -0.03 -18.57 4.13
C ILE A 79 0.86 -18.07 2.99
N ALA A 80 0.81 -18.73 1.84
CA ALA A 80 1.62 -18.38 0.67
C ALA A 80 1.38 -16.92 0.23
N ASN A 81 0.12 -16.46 0.20
CA ASN A 81 -0.25 -15.11 -0.20
C ASN A 81 0.36 -14.02 0.68
N ARG A 82 0.62 -14.30 1.98
CA ARG A 82 1.21 -13.30 2.89
C ARG A 82 2.62 -12.88 2.49
N LEU A 83 3.35 -13.75 1.81
CA LEU A 83 4.69 -13.42 1.30
C LEU A 83 4.65 -12.38 0.18
N LEU A 84 3.54 -12.24 -0.52
CA LEU A 84 3.36 -11.28 -1.61
C LEU A 84 2.92 -9.88 -1.11
N GLU A 85 2.44 -9.77 0.13
CA GLU A 85 1.83 -8.55 0.68
C GLU A 85 2.68 -7.28 0.53
N PRO A 86 4.02 -7.29 0.69
CA PRO A 86 4.84 -6.08 0.52
C PRO A 86 4.74 -5.42 -0.86
N TRP A 87 4.41 -6.19 -1.89
CA TRP A 87 4.30 -5.70 -3.29
C TRP A 87 2.87 -5.61 -3.79
N MET A 88 1.88 -5.85 -2.92
CA MET A 88 0.47 -5.89 -3.33
C MET A 88 -0.22 -4.54 -3.16
N TRP A 89 -1.11 -4.24 -4.10
CA TRP A 89 -2.14 -3.22 -3.94
C TRP A 89 -3.37 -3.82 -3.27
N ILE A 90 -4.03 -3.02 -2.45
CA ILE A 90 -5.30 -3.39 -1.83
C ILE A 90 -6.37 -2.35 -2.15
N THR A 91 -7.56 -2.81 -2.54
CA THR A 91 -8.71 -1.94 -2.69
C THR A 91 -9.43 -1.82 -1.35
N VAL A 92 -9.63 -0.58 -0.91
CA VAL A 92 -10.31 -0.27 0.36
C VAL A 92 -11.44 0.71 0.10
N ILE A 93 -12.64 0.39 0.59
CA ILE A 93 -13.76 1.31 0.64
C ILE A 93 -13.79 1.90 2.05
N VAL A 94 -13.72 3.22 2.15
CA VAL A 94 -13.73 3.94 3.42
C VAL A 94 -14.94 4.86 3.45
N THR A 95 -15.79 4.68 4.46
CA THR A 95 -16.97 5.51 4.67
C THR A 95 -16.83 6.30 5.98
N GLY A 96 -17.12 7.58 5.93
CA GLY A 96 -17.05 8.44 7.10
C GLY A 96 -17.88 9.71 6.91
N ASN A 97 -18.30 10.33 8.01
CA ASN A 97 -18.92 11.64 7.98
C ASN A 97 -17.89 12.75 7.70
N GLU A 98 -18.36 13.94 7.45
CA GLU A 98 -17.52 15.09 7.10
C GLU A 98 -16.45 15.38 8.16
N GLY A 99 -16.82 15.36 9.43
CA GLY A 99 -15.88 15.61 10.53
C GLY A 99 -14.76 14.56 10.58
N ALA A 100 -15.06 13.27 10.32
CA ALA A 100 -14.06 12.22 10.24
C ALA A 100 -13.09 12.45 9.08
N TRP A 101 -13.57 12.81 7.89
CA TRP A 101 -12.72 13.14 6.75
C TRP A 101 -11.85 14.37 6.98
N ASN A 102 -12.41 15.43 7.57
CA ASN A 102 -11.64 16.64 7.88
C ASN A 102 -10.50 16.34 8.85
N ASN A 103 -10.77 15.57 9.91
CA ASN A 103 -9.75 15.13 10.84
C ASN A 103 -8.68 14.23 10.18
N PHE A 104 -9.10 13.29 9.31
CA PHE A 104 -8.17 12.45 8.57
C PHE A 104 -7.22 13.28 7.71
N PHE A 105 -7.75 14.25 6.96
CA PHE A 105 -6.91 15.08 6.10
C PHE A 105 -6.01 16.02 6.89
N ALA A 106 -6.48 16.57 8.02
CA ALA A 106 -5.64 17.38 8.91
C ALA A 106 -4.42 16.60 9.42
N LEU A 107 -4.62 15.33 9.81
CA LEU A 107 -3.56 14.48 10.35
C LEU A 107 -2.66 13.87 9.26
N ARG A 108 -3.24 13.43 8.15
CA ARG A 108 -2.51 12.60 7.16
C ARG A 108 -1.97 13.39 5.97
N CYS A 109 -2.47 14.62 5.75
CA CYS A 109 -1.82 15.56 4.82
C CYS A 109 -0.79 16.46 5.51
N HIS A 110 -0.57 16.30 6.81
CA HIS A 110 0.45 17.04 7.55
C HIS A 110 1.86 16.66 7.09
N HIS A 111 2.80 17.59 7.10
CA HIS A 111 4.17 17.36 6.63
C HIS A 111 4.94 16.31 7.46
N GLU A 112 4.55 16.09 8.72
CA GLU A 112 5.10 15.03 9.57
C GLU A 112 4.43 13.67 9.39
N ALA A 113 3.41 13.55 8.53
CA ALA A 113 2.82 12.26 8.25
C ALA A 113 3.80 11.39 7.45
N GLU A 114 3.71 10.07 7.66
CA GLU A 114 4.52 9.12 6.90
C GLU A 114 4.28 9.34 5.38
N PRO A 115 5.32 9.40 4.54
CA PRO A 115 5.23 9.87 3.16
C PRO A 115 4.23 9.13 2.27
N HIS A 116 4.07 7.81 2.44
CA HIS A 116 3.13 7.03 1.64
C HIS A 116 1.67 7.36 1.99
N ILE A 117 1.35 7.43 3.29
CA ILE A 117 -0.01 7.79 3.72
C ILE A 117 -0.30 9.27 3.40
N GLN A 118 0.69 10.16 3.49
CA GLN A 118 0.56 11.54 3.11
C GLN A 118 0.19 11.67 1.62
N LYS A 119 0.86 10.93 0.75
CA LYS A 119 0.57 10.90 -0.70
C LYS A 119 -0.86 10.43 -0.96
N ILE A 120 -1.26 9.31 -0.38
CA ILE A 120 -2.62 8.75 -0.54
C ILE A 120 -3.68 9.73 0.00
N ALA A 121 -3.45 10.31 1.17
CA ALA A 121 -4.36 11.29 1.75
C ALA A 121 -4.50 12.55 0.90
N GLY A 122 -3.39 13.03 0.33
CA GLY A 122 -3.40 14.16 -0.61
C GLY A 122 -4.24 13.87 -1.84
N MET A 123 -4.03 12.72 -2.48
CA MET A 123 -4.81 12.28 -3.65
C MET A 123 -6.30 12.13 -3.31
N ALA A 124 -6.62 11.52 -2.17
CA ALA A 124 -8.01 11.36 -1.72
C ALA A 124 -8.69 12.71 -1.45
N ARG A 125 -7.96 13.69 -0.87
CA ARG A 125 -8.45 15.06 -0.64
C ARG A 125 -8.75 15.78 -1.95
N GLU A 126 -7.87 15.64 -2.94
CA GLU A 126 -8.06 16.22 -4.26
C GLU A 126 -9.31 15.67 -4.97
N VAL A 127 -9.45 14.35 -5.05
CA VAL A 127 -10.62 13.69 -5.65
C VAL A 127 -11.90 14.11 -4.91
N ARG A 128 -11.88 14.17 -3.58
CA ARG A 128 -13.04 14.64 -2.80
C ARG A 128 -13.42 16.08 -3.12
N SER A 129 -12.45 16.98 -3.30
CA SER A 129 -12.73 18.40 -3.61
C SER A 129 -13.38 18.59 -4.97
N GLN A 130 -13.19 17.66 -5.89
CA GLN A 130 -13.80 17.66 -7.24
C GLN A 130 -15.15 16.94 -7.26
N SER A 131 -15.52 16.22 -6.22
CA SER A 131 -16.76 15.46 -6.13
C SER A 131 -17.91 16.32 -5.57
N ILE A 132 -19.09 16.20 -6.17
CA ILE A 132 -20.32 16.77 -5.67
C ILE A 132 -21.08 15.70 -4.91
N PRO A 133 -21.19 15.77 -3.58
CA PRO A 133 -21.92 14.78 -2.79
C PRO A 133 -23.41 14.79 -3.15
N GLN A 134 -24.00 13.63 -3.38
CA GLN A 134 -25.45 13.48 -3.51
C GLN A 134 -26.04 13.22 -2.13
N LYS A 135 -27.09 13.97 -1.76
CA LYS A 135 -27.89 13.64 -0.58
C LYS A 135 -28.76 12.43 -0.91
N LEU A 136 -28.55 11.35 -0.18
CA LEU A 136 -29.47 10.23 -0.22
C LEU A 136 -30.68 10.59 0.64
N SER A 137 -31.89 10.46 0.08
CA SER A 137 -33.13 10.50 0.87
C SER A 137 -33.15 9.28 1.78
N ALA A 138 -33.48 9.49 3.05
CA ALA A 138 -33.71 8.42 4.02
C ALA A 138 -34.91 7.58 3.61
#